data_d8e495d718d18e0966648c409cf94a89
#
_entry.id   d8e495d718d18e0966648c409cf94a89
#
_cell.length_a   1.000
_cell.length_b   1.000
_cell.length_c   1.000
_cell.angle_alpha   90.00
_cell.angle_beta   90.00
_cell.angle_gamma   90.00
#
_symmetry.space_group_name_H-M   'P 1'
#
loop_
_entity.id
_entity.type
_entity.pdbx_description
1 polymer ?
#
loop_
_entity_poly.entity_id
_entity_poly.type
_entity_poly.pdbx_seq_one_letter_code
_entity_poly.pdbx_strand_id
1 'polypeptide(L)'
;MSGKPKWQVARLDDIERRGRDIPVREHLGIHAFGINAFTPGEDGTLVNEHDESGTGHEELYLVLDGNATFEIDGETVDAPAGTYVFVAPQSRRKATGDGTVLAIGAAPGEAYQAEPEDRPGRSRR
;
A
#
# COMPACT_ATOMS: atom_id res chain seq x y z
N MET A 1 -2.95 6.41 -32.38
CA MET A 1 -2.53 5.81 -31.14
C MET A 1 -2.73 6.76 -29.98
N SER A 2 -3.34 6.27 -28.97
CA SER A 2 -3.53 7.08 -27.79
C SER A 2 -2.43 6.77 -26.78
N GLY A 3 -1.83 7.77 -26.24
CA GLY A 3 -0.96 7.60 -25.10
C GLY A 3 -1.76 7.52 -23.81
N LYS A 4 -1.05 7.51 -22.72
CA LYS A 4 -1.65 7.59 -21.39
C LYS A 4 -2.36 8.94 -21.26
N PRO A 5 -3.58 8.99 -20.68
CA PRO A 5 -4.27 10.25 -20.47
C PRO A 5 -3.44 11.18 -19.57
N LYS A 6 -3.61 12.49 -19.77
CA LYS A 6 -2.90 13.48 -18.96
C LYS A 6 -3.39 13.51 -17.53
N TRP A 7 -4.62 13.12 -17.30
CA TRP A 7 -5.20 13.03 -15.97
C TRP A 7 -6.31 11.98 -15.97
N GLN A 8 -6.58 11.46 -14.80
CA GLN A 8 -7.60 10.43 -14.61
C GLN A 8 -8.27 10.63 -13.26
N VAL A 9 -9.50 10.17 -13.17
CA VAL A 9 -10.25 10.14 -11.91
C VAL A 9 -10.73 8.71 -11.70
N ALA A 10 -10.50 8.18 -10.52
CA ALA A 10 -11.02 6.88 -10.14
C ALA A 10 -11.46 6.92 -8.69
N ARG A 11 -12.60 6.32 -8.41
CA ARG A 11 -13.03 6.13 -7.03
C ARG A 11 -12.50 4.79 -6.55
N LEU A 12 -12.11 4.75 -5.29
CA LEU A 12 -11.56 3.53 -4.70
C LEU A 12 -12.49 2.33 -4.92
N ASP A 13 -13.80 2.55 -4.77
CA ASP A 13 -14.80 1.49 -4.90
C ASP A 13 -14.96 0.99 -6.33
N ASP A 14 -14.48 1.73 -7.32
CA ASP A 14 -14.60 1.35 -8.73
C ASP A 14 -13.39 0.56 -9.24
N ILE A 15 -12.36 0.42 -8.43
CA ILE A 15 -11.16 -0.33 -8.80
C ILE A 15 -11.37 -1.80 -8.42
N GLU A 16 -11.18 -2.69 -9.40
CA GLU A 16 -11.36 -4.12 -9.17
C GLU A 16 -10.36 -4.63 -8.13
N ARG A 17 -10.89 -5.29 -7.12
CA ARG A 17 -10.09 -5.81 -6.02
C ARG A 17 -9.41 -7.12 -6.40
N ARG A 18 -8.25 -7.35 -5.77
CA ARG A 18 -7.58 -8.65 -5.76
C ARG A 18 -7.52 -9.12 -4.31
N GLY A 19 -8.55 -9.89 -3.90
CA GLY A 19 -8.68 -10.24 -2.50
C GLY A 19 -8.87 -8.98 -1.67
N ARG A 20 -7.97 -8.72 -0.72
CA ARG A 20 -8.01 -7.51 0.11
C ARG A 20 -7.30 -6.32 -0.52
N ASP A 21 -6.54 -6.55 -1.59
CA ASP A 21 -5.76 -5.49 -2.25
C ASP A 21 -6.60 -4.73 -3.25
N ILE A 22 -6.42 -3.41 -3.28
CA ILE A 22 -7.02 -2.54 -4.28
C ILE A 22 -5.85 -1.95 -5.08
N PRO A 23 -5.64 -2.42 -6.33
CA PRO A 23 -4.43 -2.09 -7.09
C PRO A 23 -4.52 -0.74 -7.78
N VAL A 24 -4.38 0.33 -7.01
CA VAL A 24 -4.53 1.71 -7.49
C VAL A 24 -3.48 2.04 -8.54
N ARG A 25 -2.21 1.70 -8.28
CA ARG A 25 -1.10 2.00 -9.19
C ARG A 25 -1.35 1.41 -10.58
N GLU A 26 -1.69 0.14 -10.61
CA GLU A 26 -1.90 -0.57 -11.87
C GLU A 26 -3.12 -0.02 -12.60
N HIS A 27 -4.20 0.24 -11.87
CA HIS A 27 -5.42 0.78 -12.45
C HIS A 27 -5.19 2.13 -13.15
N LEU A 28 -4.41 3.00 -12.53
CA LEU A 28 -4.12 4.33 -13.07
C LEU A 28 -2.88 4.37 -13.97
N GLY A 29 -2.10 3.28 -14.03
CA GLY A 29 -0.91 3.21 -14.85
C GLY A 29 0.22 4.11 -14.36
N ILE A 30 0.40 4.20 -13.05
CA ILE A 30 1.44 5.03 -12.44
C ILE A 30 2.77 4.28 -12.48
N HIS A 31 3.82 4.93 -12.96
CA HIS A 31 5.15 4.34 -13.06
C HIS A 31 6.15 4.90 -12.05
N ALA A 32 5.87 6.09 -11.50
CA ALA A 32 6.84 6.81 -10.68
C ALA A 32 6.90 6.33 -9.23
N PHE A 33 5.83 5.73 -8.72
CA PHE A 33 5.75 5.28 -7.33
C PHE A 33 4.72 4.17 -7.20
N GLY A 34 4.82 3.43 -6.10
CA GLY A 34 3.81 2.44 -5.74
C GLY A 34 2.69 3.10 -4.96
N ILE A 35 1.47 2.71 -5.25
CA ILE A 35 0.30 3.12 -4.47
C ILE A 35 -0.76 2.05 -4.58
N ASN A 36 -1.17 1.52 -3.43
CA ASN A 36 -2.25 0.53 -3.37
C ASN A 36 -3.02 0.76 -2.08
N ALA A 37 -4.25 0.35 -2.07
CA ALA A 37 -5.04 0.35 -0.85
C ALA A 37 -5.29 -1.09 -0.40
N PHE A 38 -5.49 -1.27 0.89
CA PHE A 38 -5.70 -2.58 1.50
C PHE A 38 -6.90 -2.53 2.42
N THR A 39 -7.71 -3.57 2.34
CA THR A 39 -8.84 -3.79 3.24
C THR A 39 -8.56 -5.06 4.03
N PRO A 40 -9.23 -5.27 5.18
CA PRO A 40 -8.93 -6.43 6.00
C PRO A 40 -9.22 -7.74 5.29
N GLY A 41 -8.30 -8.70 5.42
CA GLY A 41 -8.56 -10.08 5.09
C GLY A 41 -9.44 -10.72 6.15
N GLU A 42 -9.73 -12.01 6.00
CA GLU A 42 -10.60 -12.74 6.94
C GLU A 42 -10.04 -12.75 8.36
N ASP A 43 -8.71 -12.70 8.48
CA ASP A 43 -8.03 -12.72 9.79
C ASP A 43 -7.79 -11.31 10.34
N GLY A 44 -8.29 -10.28 9.66
CA GLY A 44 -8.07 -8.90 10.06
C GLY A 44 -6.73 -8.33 9.63
N THR A 45 -5.94 -9.06 8.85
CA THR A 45 -4.66 -8.56 8.35
C THR A 45 -4.88 -7.51 7.27
N LEU A 46 -4.27 -6.36 7.44
CA LEU A 46 -4.25 -5.27 6.44
C LEU A 46 -2.95 -5.30 5.66
N VAL A 47 -1.82 -5.44 6.35
CA VAL A 47 -0.50 -5.48 5.75
C VAL A 47 0.25 -6.67 6.35
N ASN A 48 0.68 -7.60 5.50
CA ASN A 48 1.49 -8.73 5.94
C ASN A 48 2.85 -8.24 6.45
N GLU A 49 3.39 -8.95 7.41
CA GLU A 49 4.69 -8.59 7.98
C GLU A 49 5.79 -8.66 6.91
N HIS A 50 6.50 -7.54 6.73
CA HIS A 50 7.60 -7.47 5.78
C HIS A 50 8.43 -6.22 6.03
N ASP A 51 9.60 -6.14 5.36
CA ASP A 51 10.34 -4.90 5.21
C ASP A 51 10.51 -4.60 3.72
N GLU A 52 11.09 -3.45 3.41
CA GLU A 52 11.32 -3.02 2.04
C GLU A 52 12.80 -2.94 1.70
N SER A 53 13.63 -3.68 2.43
CA SER A 53 15.09 -3.64 2.21
C SER A 53 15.48 -4.10 0.80
N GLY A 54 14.68 -4.98 0.19
CA GLY A 54 14.94 -5.48 -1.16
C GLY A 54 14.75 -4.43 -2.25
N THR A 55 13.88 -3.45 -2.05
CA THR A 55 13.61 -2.39 -3.02
C THR A 55 14.16 -1.04 -2.57
N GLY A 56 14.40 -0.87 -1.29
CA GLY A 56 14.79 0.42 -0.73
C GLY A 56 13.65 1.42 -0.65
N HIS A 57 12.41 0.97 -0.76
CA HIS A 57 11.26 1.88 -0.73
C HIS A 57 11.02 2.47 0.65
N GLU A 58 10.97 3.78 0.71
CA GLU A 58 10.30 4.46 1.81
C GLU A 58 8.81 4.28 1.61
N GLU A 59 8.09 3.98 2.66
CA GLU A 59 6.65 3.71 2.53
C GLU A 59 5.86 4.57 3.51
N LEU A 60 4.81 5.20 2.97
CA LEU A 60 3.88 6.00 3.76
C LEU A 60 2.53 5.31 3.74
N TYR A 61 2.00 5.04 4.92
CA TYR A 61 0.65 4.52 5.07
C TYR A 61 -0.28 5.63 5.54
N LEU A 62 -1.48 5.66 5.01
CA LEU A 62 -2.55 6.56 5.47
C LEU A 62 -3.78 5.73 5.76
N VAL A 63 -4.28 5.80 6.98
CA VAL A 63 -5.52 5.12 7.36
C VAL A 63 -6.68 5.99 6.90
N LEU A 64 -7.46 5.48 5.93
CA LEU A 64 -8.55 6.25 5.31
C LEU A 64 -9.83 6.22 6.12
N ASP A 65 -10.11 5.10 6.77
CA ASP A 65 -11.29 4.93 7.63
C ASP A 65 -11.00 3.88 8.70
N GLY A 66 -11.89 3.75 9.65
CA GLY A 66 -11.75 2.75 10.72
C GLY A 66 -10.50 2.93 11.54
N ASN A 67 -9.94 1.82 11.97
CA ASN A 67 -8.73 1.79 12.77
C ASN A 67 -7.76 0.74 12.24
N ALA A 68 -6.47 1.04 12.36
CA ALA A 68 -5.41 0.08 12.11
C ALA A 68 -4.46 0.07 13.29
N THR A 69 -3.89 -1.09 13.56
CA THR A 69 -2.82 -1.25 14.54
C THR A 69 -1.59 -1.71 13.80
N PHE A 70 -0.54 -0.92 13.87
CA PHE A 70 0.74 -1.27 13.26
C PHE A 70 1.67 -1.86 14.30
N GLU A 71 2.43 -2.87 13.90
CA GLU A 71 3.59 -3.32 14.66
C GLU A 71 4.81 -3.01 13.82
N ILE A 72 5.69 -2.17 14.35
CA ILE A 72 6.88 -1.71 13.63
C ILE A 72 8.08 -1.95 14.52
N ASP A 73 8.97 -2.86 14.07
CA ASP A 73 10.17 -3.25 14.83
C ASP A 73 9.83 -3.63 16.27
N GLY A 74 8.70 -4.32 16.46
CA GLY A 74 8.25 -4.78 17.77
C GLY A 74 7.47 -3.77 18.58
N GLU A 75 7.30 -2.56 18.10
CA GLU A 75 6.49 -1.54 18.79
C GLU A 75 5.09 -1.49 18.19
N THR A 76 4.10 -1.31 19.04
CA THR A 76 2.70 -1.25 18.65
C THR A 76 2.25 0.20 18.56
N VAL A 77 1.62 0.54 17.45
CA VAL A 77 1.13 1.91 17.18
C VAL A 77 -0.33 1.85 16.78
N ASP A 78 -1.18 2.58 17.52
CA ASP A 78 -2.58 2.73 17.13
C ASP A 78 -2.70 3.82 16.08
N ALA A 79 -3.44 3.52 15.02
CA ALA A 79 -3.61 4.44 13.90
C ALA A 79 -5.08 4.52 13.48
N PRO A 80 -5.85 5.43 14.10
CA PRO A 80 -7.21 5.67 13.65
C PRO A 80 -7.23 6.42 12.32
N ALA A 81 -8.40 6.51 11.71
CA ALA A 81 -8.59 7.21 10.44
C ALA A 81 -7.93 8.59 10.45
N GLY A 82 -7.23 8.91 9.38
CA GLY A 82 -6.51 10.17 9.25
C GLY A 82 -5.07 10.14 9.75
N THR A 83 -4.60 8.98 10.23
CA THR A 83 -3.22 8.84 10.72
C THR A 83 -2.29 8.47 9.57
N TYR A 84 -1.16 9.18 9.49
CA TYR A 84 -0.05 8.82 8.59
C TYR A 84 0.97 8.01 9.38
N VAL A 85 1.48 6.94 8.77
CA VAL A 85 2.54 6.13 9.35
C VAL A 85 3.66 6.02 8.32
N PHE A 86 4.80 6.62 8.59
CA PHE A 86 5.97 6.49 7.73
C PHE A 86 6.85 5.35 8.21
N VAL A 87 7.32 4.52 7.28
CA VAL A 87 8.19 3.40 7.62
C VAL A 87 9.40 3.39 6.70
N ALA A 88 10.59 3.45 7.28
CA ALA A 88 11.84 3.34 6.55
C ALA A 88 12.00 1.93 5.95
N PRO A 89 12.78 1.78 4.85
CA PRO A 89 12.88 0.48 4.17
C PRO A 89 13.34 -0.68 5.07
N GLN A 90 14.21 -0.44 6.02
CA GLN A 90 14.79 -1.50 6.85
C GLN A 90 13.88 -1.92 8.00
N SER A 91 12.90 -1.11 8.34
CA SER A 91 12.02 -1.43 9.46
C SER A 91 10.99 -2.47 9.05
N ARG A 92 10.78 -3.44 9.92
CA ARG A 92 9.81 -4.48 9.69
C ARG A 92 8.44 -4.01 10.19
N ARG A 93 7.41 -4.19 9.38
CA ARG A 93 6.06 -3.71 9.72
C ARG A 93 5.00 -4.74 9.38
N LYS A 94 3.92 -4.68 10.12
CA LYS A 94 2.66 -5.32 9.76
C LYS A 94 1.51 -4.46 10.29
N ALA A 95 0.32 -4.65 9.75
CA ALA A 95 -0.86 -3.94 10.23
C ALA A 95 -2.07 -4.85 10.24
N THR A 96 -2.91 -4.67 11.26
CA THR A 96 -4.19 -5.35 11.40
C THR A 96 -5.26 -4.31 11.71
N GLY A 97 -6.52 -4.67 11.55
CA GLY A 97 -7.60 -3.77 11.90
C GLY A 97 -8.81 -3.93 11.01
N ASP A 98 -9.72 -2.97 11.10
CA ASP A 98 -10.99 -2.98 10.37
C ASP A 98 -11.10 -1.85 9.34
N GLY A 99 -10.04 -1.06 9.19
CA GLY A 99 -10.06 0.10 8.30
C GLY A 99 -9.52 -0.19 6.91
N THR A 100 -9.49 0.86 6.10
CA THR A 100 -8.84 0.85 4.79
C THR A 100 -7.54 1.63 4.91
N VAL A 101 -6.45 1.05 4.43
CA VAL A 101 -5.12 1.67 4.51
C VAL A 101 -4.59 1.90 3.10
N LEU A 102 -4.13 3.11 2.83
CA LEU A 102 -3.46 3.45 1.58
C LEU A 102 -1.95 3.40 1.82
N ALA A 103 -1.22 2.70 0.95
CA ALA A 103 0.24 2.63 1.02
C ALA A 103 0.85 3.27 -0.21
N ILE A 104 1.82 4.17 -0.01
CA ILE A 104 2.54 4.86 -1.08
C ILE A 104 4.03 4.65 -0.84
N GLY A 105 4.75 4.27 -1.89
CA GLY A 105 6.18 4.02 -1.71
C GLY A 105 7.01 4.22 -2.96
N ALA A 106 8.26 4.60 -2.74
CA ALA A 106 9.27 4.73 -3.78
C ALA A 106 10.66 4.81 -3.12
N ALA A 107 11.70 4.52 -3.89
CA ALA A 107 13.07 4.67 -3.44
C ALA A 107 13.59 6.03 -3.85
N PRO A 108 14.24 6.77 -2.95
CA PRO A 108 14.76 8.10 -3.28
C PRO A 108 15.78 8.04 -4.42
N GLY A 109 15.58 8.89 -5.43
CA GLY A 109 16.54 9.06 -6.53
C GLY A 109 16.66 7.89 -7.48
N GLU A 110 15.76 6.91 -7.41
CA GLU A 110 15.80 5.74 -8.27
C GLU A 110 14.48 5.56 -9.00
N ALA A 111 14.53 4.88 -10.14
CA ALA A 111 13.31 4.50 -10.84
C ALA A 111 12.52 3.51 -9.97
N TYR A 112 11.22 3.69 -9.92
CA TYR A 112 10.37 2.81 -9.15
C TYR A 112 10.42 1.38 -9.69
N GLN A 113 10.56 0.42 -8.78
CA GLN A 113 10.51 -1.00 -9.10
C GLN A 113 9.33 -1.62 -8.36
N ALA A 114 8.37 -2.14 -9.13
CA ALA A 114 7.24 -2.84 -8.54
C ALA A 114 7.73 -4.12 -7.85
N GLU A 115 7.16 -4.40 -6.69
CA GLU A 115 7.43 -5.65 -5.99
C GLU A 115 6.77 -6.81 -6.73
N PRO A 116 7.26 -8.04 -6.56
CA PRO A 116 6.64 -9.20 -7.21
C PRO A 116 5.15 -9.34 -6.90
N GLU A 117 4.73 -8.93 -5.71
CA GLU A 117 3.34 -9.00 -5.27
C GLU A 117 2.43 -8.02 -6.03
N ASP A 118 3.01 -6.98 -6.64
CA ASP A 118 2.25 -6.00 -7.42
C ASP A 118 1.97 -6.47 -8.84
N ARG A 119 2.45 -7.65 -9.22
CA ARG A 119 2.22 -8.17 -10.56
C ARG A 119 0.77 -8.58 -10.75
N PRO A 120 0.25 -8.44 -11.99
CA PRO A 120 -1.13 -8.84 -12.26
C PRO A 120 -1.43 -10.26 -11.78
N GLY A 121 -2.60 -10.44 -11.14
CA GLY A 121 -3.04 -11.74 -10.67
C GLY A 121 -2.47 -12.16 -9.33
N ARG A 122 -1.64 -11.35 -8.69
CA ARG A 122 -1.09 -11.64 -7.37
C ARG A 122 -1.60 -10.68 -6.33
N SER A 123 -1.91 -11.22 -5.16
CA SER A 123 -2.22 -10.41 -3.99
C SER A 123 -0.91 -9.98 -3.35
N ARG A 124 -0.77 -8.71 -3.05
CA ARG A 124 0.46 -8.19 -2.49
C ARG A 124 0.59 -8.45 -0.99
N ARG A 125 -0.50 -8.35 -0.25
CA ARG A 125 -0.41 -8.38 1.21
C ARG A 125 -1.57 -9.05 1.86
#